data_28a486eb3d2b79e7dbaa49b13c861b8e
#
_entry.id   28a486eb3d2b79e7dbaa49b13c861b8e
#
_cell.length_a   1.000
_cell.length_b   1.000
_cell.length_c   1.000
_cell.angle_alpha   90.00
_cell.angle_beta   90.00
_cell.angle_gamma   90.00
#
_symmetry.space_group_name_H-M   'P 1'
#
loop_
_entity.id
_entity.type
_entity.pdbx_description
1 polymer ?
#
loop_
_entity_poly.entity_id
_entity_poly.type
_entity_poly.pdbx_seq_one_letter_code
_entity_poly.pdbx_strand_id
1 'polypeptide(L)'
;MRWIVPLLLATFIVGSPVAKAADLSSADAMEVERLRVYLNGLTTLEAAFQQLDGRGNLAKGRFWLHRPNRLRFEYDPPNPILIVARGSFLLHFDKELKEAHYLDQDETPAWLLLSDEVQFGDNVVVQGVQRNGDRINVTAQQVGREEDGAITLVFQHTPIKLLGWTMVDAGGNQLFLTLQDPVLGGVIDQDLFDFRPTDYE
;
A
#
# COMPACT_ATOMS: atom_id res chain seq x y z
N MET A 1 -15.16 66.30 -5.75
CA MET A 1 -16.07 65.26 -5.19
C MET A 1 -15.55 63.93 -5.67
N ARG A 2 -14.73 63.21 -4.84
CA ARG A 2 -14.13 61.90 -5.18
C ARG A 2 -14.95 60.83 -4.49
N TRP A 3 -15.60 59.96 -5.26
CA TRP A 3 -16.36 58.83 -4.77
C TRP A 3 -15.40 57.68 -4.50
N ILE A 4 -15.32 57.24 -3.26
CA ILE A 4 -14.58 56.05 -2.83
C ILE A 4 -15.56 54.90 -2.86
N VAL A 5 -15.34 53.91 -3.74
CA VAL A 5 -16.07 52.64 -3.77
C VAL A 5 -15.32 51.64 -2.88
N PRO A 6 -15.94 51.07 -1.85
CA PRO A 6 -15.29 50.06 -1.07
C PRO A 6 -15.28 48.72 -1.85
N LEU A 7 -14.07 48.21 -2.08
CA LEU A 7 -13.83 46.87 -2.63
C LEU A 7 -14.12 45.82 -1.55
N LEU A 8 -15.25 45.12 -1.65
CA LEU A 8 -15.58 43.98 -0.82
C LEU A 8 -14.72 42.78 -1.23
N LEU A 9 -13.69 42.48 -0.43
CA LEU A 9 -12.89 41.27 -0.59
C LEU A 9 -13.69 40.08 -0.06
N ALA A 10 -14.33 39.32 -0.97
CA ALA A 10 -14.97 38.06 -0.63
C ALA A 10 -13.88 36.99 -0.49
N THR A 11 -13.57 36.64 0.75
CA THR A 11 -12.68 35.51 1.07
C THR A 11 -13.43 34.22 0.78
N PHE A 12 -13.16 33.56 -0.35
CA PHE A 12 -13.60 32.20 -0.62
C PHE A 12 -12.76 31.27 0.27
N ILE A 13 -13.34 30.75 1.34
CA ILE A 13 -12.82 29.60 2.07
C ILE A 13 -13.11 28.39 1.21
N VAL A 14 -12.11 27.97 0.44
CA VAL A 14 -12.14 26.66 -0.24
C VAL A 14 -11.91 25.62 0.85
N GLY A 15 -12.99 25.12 1.42
CA GLY A 15 -12.93 23.94 2.28
C GLY A 15 -12.50 22.75 1.44
N SER A 16 -11.32 22.18 1.73
CA SER A 16 -10.91 20.91 1.15
C SER A 16 -11.96 19.85 1.51
N PRO A 17 -12.43 19.03 0.56
CA PRO A 17 -13.34 17.94 0.90
C PRO A 17 -12.60 16.95 1.79
N VAL A 18 -12.99 16.84 3.04
CA VAL A 18 -12.61 15.73 3.90
C VAL A 18 -13.14 14.47 3.22
N ALA A 19 -12.25 13.55 2.88
CA ALA A 19 -12.63 12.27 2.29
C ALA A 19 -13.56 11.54 3.28
N LYS A 20 -14.84 11.50 2.95
CA LYS A 20 -15.85 10.82 3.76
C LYS A 20 -15.72 9.33 3.53
N ALA A 21 -15.59 8.56 4.62
CA ALA A 21 -15.71 7.10 4.54
C ALA A 21 -16.98 6.73 3.75
N ALA A 22 -16.89 5.78 2.84
CA ALA A 22 -18.05 5.32 2.09
C ALA A 22 -19.08 4.73 3.07
N ASP A 23 -20.35 5.07 2.90
CA ASP A 23 -21.43 4.38 3.59
C ASP A 23 -21.53 2.95 3.03
N LEU A 24 -20.83 2.01 3.67
CA LEU A 24 -20.78 0.61 3.22
C LEU A 24 -22.16 -0.03 3.39
N SER A 25 -22.61 -0.77 2.38
CA SER A 25 -23.77 -1.65 2.55
C SER A 25 -23.47 -2.72 3.61
N SER A 26 -24.51 -3.32 4.20
CA SER A 26 -24.33 -4.41 5.18
C SER A 26 -23.54 -5.58 4.58
N ALA A 27 -23.71 -5.86 3.27
CA ALA A 27 -22.96 -6.89 2.57
C ALA A 27 -21.48 -6.52 2.40
N ASP A 28 -21.17 -5.24 2.15
CA ASP A 28 -19.79 -4.77 2.04
C ASP A 28 -19.11 -4.76 3.41
N ALA A 29 -19.82 -4.35 4.46
CA ALA A 29 -19.30 -4.37 5.83
C ALA A 29 -18.93 -5.79 6.28
N MET A 30 -19.76 -6.80 5.98
CA MET A 30 -19.45 -8.20 6.27
C MET A 30 -18.22 -8.68 5.48
N GLU A 31 -18.09 -8.27 4.23
CA GLU A 31 -16.94 -8.65 3.41
C GLU A 31 -15.66 -8.00 3.92
N VAL A 32 -15.69 -6.71 4.24
CA VAL A 32 -14.57 -5.97 4.83
C VAL A 32 -14.10 -6.63 6.14
N GLU A 33 -15.05 -7.05 6.99
CA GLU A 33 -14.72 -7.77 8.22
C GLU A 33 -14.05 -9.13 7.95
N ARG A 34 -14.53 -9.87 6.95
CA ARG A 34 -13.93 -11.14 6.53
C ARG A 34 -12.50 -10.95 6.02
N LEU A 35 -12.26 -9.87 5.25
CA LEU A 35 -10.93 -9.49 4.78
C LEU A 35 -10.02 -9.03 5.92
N ARG A 36 -10.55 -8.33 6.91
CA ARG A 36 -9.82 -7.94 8.12
C ARG A 36 -9.29 -9.16 8.86
N VAL A 37 -10.17 -10.16 9.08
CA VAL A 37 -9.77 -11.42 9.74
C VAL A 37 -8.68 -12.13 8.94
N TYR A 38 -8.80 -12.17 7.60
CA TYR A 38 -7.77 -12.75 6.73
C TYR A 38 -6.43 -12.02 6.86
N LEU A 39 -6.44 -10.67 6.77
CA LEU A 39 -5.23 -9.85 6.86
C LEU A 39 -4.56 -9.99 8.22
N ASN A 40 -5.32 -10.02 9.31
CA ASN A 40 -4.78 -10.16 10.65
C ASN A 40 -4.27 -11.59 10.94
N GLY A 41 -4.77 -12.58 10.21
CA GLY A 41 -4.24 -13.96 10.22
C GLY A 41 -2.99 -14.14 9.35
N LEU A 42 -2.67 -13.19 8.49
CA LEU A 42 -1.52 -13.25 7.59
C LEU A 42 -0.23 -12.89 8.35
N THR A 43 0.57 -13.88 8.73
CA THR A 43 1.84 -13.67 9.44
C THR A 43 3.01 -13.59 8.47
N THR A 44 3.12 -14.54 7.55
CA THR A 44 4.19 -14.59 6.53
C THR A 44 3.60 -14.86 5.15
N LEU A 45 4.23 -14.26 4.14
CA LEU A 45 3.92 -14.50 2.74
C LEU A 45 5.20 -14.41 1.92
N GLU A 46 5.41 -15.41 1.06
CA GLU A 46 6.45 -15.40 0.02
C GLU A 46 5.78 -15.60 -1.32
N ALA A 47 6.20 -14.81 -2.34
CA ALA A 47 5.68 -14.93 -3.70
C ALA A 47 6.69 -14.40 -4.74
N ALA A 48 6.60 -14.89 -5.96
CA ALA A 48 7.04 -14.08 -7.08
C ALA A 48 6.02 -12.96 -7.34
N PHE A 49 6.44 -11.85 -7.93
CA PHE A 49 5.52 -10.77 -8.29
C PHE A 49 5.77 -10.24 -9.70
N GLN A 50 4.73 -9.65 -10.25
CA GLN A 50 4.79 -8.77 -11.41
C GLN A 50 4.23 -7.42 -11.02
N GLN A 51 4.95 -6.37 -11.41
CA GLN A 51 4.59 -4.98 -11.16
C GLN A 51 4.49 -4.24 -12.47
N LEU A 52 3.41 -3.49 -12.66
CA LEU A 52 3.20 -2.59 -13.77
C LEU A 52 3.07 -1.17 -13.21
N ASP A 53 3.86 -0.24 -13.72
CA ASP A 53 3.69 1.19 -13.39
C ASP A 53 2.65 1.87 -14.29
N GLY A 54 2.27 3.11 -13.94
CA GLY A 54 1.30 3.90 -14.71
C GLY A 54 1.77 4.28 -16.12
N ARG A 55 3.04 4.04 -16.47
CA ARG A 55 3.61 4.26 -17.82
C ARG A 55 3.65 2.99 -18.65
N GLY A 56 3.25 1.85 -18.07
CA GLY A 56 3.26 0.55 -18.74
C GLY A 56 4.59 -0.21 -18.64
N ASN A 57 5.53 0.22 -17.79
CA ASN A 57 6.76 -0.53 -17.57
C ASN A 57 6.48 -1.73 -16.67
N LEU A 58 6.93 -2.91 -17.11
CA LEU A 58 6.78 -4.16 -16.37
C LEU A 58 8.08 -4.48 -15.65
N ALA A 59 7.98 -4.75 -14.33
CA ALA A 59 9.05 -5.30 -13.52
C ALA A 59 8.58 -6.60 -12.87
N LYS A 60 9.53 -7.44 -12.50
CA LYS A 60 9.30 -8.73 -11.81
C LYS A 60 10.27 -8.86 -10.65
N GLY A 61 10.03 -9.82 -9.79
CA GLY A 61 10.94 -10.12 -8.69
C GLY A 61 10.32 -11.05 -7.67
N ARG A 62 10.89 -11.03 -6.48
CA ARG A 62 10.44 -11.81 -5.34
C ARG A 62 10.02 -10.89 -4.21
N PHE A 63 8.98 -11.29 -3.51
CA PHE A 63 8.39 -10.60 -2.39
C PHE A 63 8.34 -11.49 -1.17
N TRP A 64 8.76 -10.96 -0.03
CA TRP A 64 8.64 -11.57 1.28
C TRP A 64 8.00 -10.60 2.25
N LEU A 65 7.05 -11.08 3.00
CA LEU A 65 6.37 -10.35 4.07
C LEU A 65 6.44 -11.18 5.35
N HIS A 66 6.85 -10.55 6.42
CA HIS A 66 6.76 -11.12 7.76
C HIS A 66 6.21 -10.05 8.73
N ARG A 67 4.93 -10.09 8.95
CA ARG A 67 4.24 -9.14 9.83
C ARG A 67 4.61 -9.34 11.30
N PRO A 68 4.64 -8.25 12.08
CA PRO A 68 4.58 -6.86 11.62
C PRO A 68 5.92 -6.32 11.11
N ASN A 69 5.87 -5.19 10.38
CA ASN A 69 7.00 -4.29 10.10
C ASN A 69 8.19 -4.88 9.31
N ARG A 70 8.01 -6.00 8.61
CA ARG A 70 9.06 -6.60 7.78
C ARG A 70 8.53 -6.99 6.42
N LEU A 71 9.13 -6.41 5.38
CA LEU A 71 8.95 -6.84 4.00
C LEU A 71 10.25 -6.70 3.22
N ARG A 72 10.35 -7.43 2.11
CA ARG A 72 11.41 -7.30 1.13
C ARG A 72 10.82 -7.44 -0.26
N PHE A 73 11.16 -6.50 -1.15
CA PHE A 73 11.03 -6.65 -2.59
C PHE A 73 12.40 -6.69 -3.20
N GLU A 74 12.69 -7.73 -3.93
CA GLU A 74 13.90 -7.85 -4.73
C GLU A 74 13.52 -8.00 -6.19
N TYR A 75 13.88 -6.98 -6.97
CA TYR A 75 13.57 -6.95 -8.40
C TYR A 75 14.58 -7.75 -9.19
N ASP A 76 14.07 -8.43 -10.23
CA ASP A 76 14.92 -9.16 -11.19
C ASP A 76 15.67 -8.17 -12.10
N PRO A 77 16.90 -8.51 -12.54
CA PRO A 77 17.60 -7.72 -13.54
C PRO A 77 16.75 -7.49 -14.81
N PRO A 78 16.84 -6.33 -15.45
CA PRO A 78 17.82 -5.27 -15.21
C PRO A 78 17.41 -4.23 -14.14
N ASN A 79 16.33 -4.44 -13.41
CA ASN A 79 15.88 -3.49 -12.39
C ASN A 79 16.79 -3.57 -11.14
N PRO A 80 17.53 -2.50 -10.77
CA PRO A 80 18.50 -2.54 -9.68
C PRO A 80 17.87 -2.38 -8.29
N ILE A 81 16.55 -2.18 -8.22
CA ILE A 81 15.89 -1.76 -6.98
C ILE A 81 15.77 -2.92 -5.98
N LEU A 82 16.00 -2.57 -4.73
CA LEU A 82 15.71 -3.36 -3.54
C LEU A 82 14.89 -2.50 -2.57
N ILE A 83 13.78 -3.04 -2.08
CA ILE A 83 12.99 -2.39 -1.03
C ILE A 83 13.00 -3.31 0.18
N VAL A 84 13.36 -2.77 1.34
CA VAL A 84 13.35 -3.49 2.62
C VAL A 84 12.66 -2.65 3.68
N ALA A 85 11.65 -3.20 4.34
CA ALA A 85 11.08 -2.61 5.54
C ALA A 85 11.53 -3.41 6.77
N ARG A 86 11.93 -2.69 7.80
CA ARG A 86 12.25 -3.21 9.12
C ARG A 86 12.03 -2.15 10.20
N GLY A 87 11.27 -2.49 11.23
CA GLY A 87 10.92 -1.52 12.27
C GLY A 87 9.99 -0.44 11.72
N SER A 88 10.35 0.84 11.86
CA SER A 88 9.54 1.98 11.39
C SER A 88 9.92 2.49 10.01
N PHE A 89 11.00 1.99 9.42
CA PHE A 89 11.53 2.51 8.15
C PHE A 89 11.32 1.54 7.00
N LEU A 90 11.12 2.14 5.83
CA LEU A 90 11.19 1.48 4.53
C LEU A 90 12.39 2.05 3.79
N LEU A 91 13.32 1.17 3.46
CA LEU A 91 14.49 1.49 2.67
C LEU A 91 14.18 1.22 1.18
N HIS A 92 14.41 2.21 0.35
CA HIS A 92 14.52 2.08 -1.10
C HIS A 92 16.00 2.19 -1.49
N PHE A 93 16.56 1.12 -2.02
CA PHE A 93 17.98 1.05 -2.40
C PHE A 93 18.13 0.77 -3.88
N ASP A 94 18.92 1.61 -4.55
CA ASP A 94 19.35 1.40 -5.92
C ASP A 94 20.75 0.75 -5.90
N LYS A 95 20.83 -0.51 -6.35
CA LYS A 95 22.06 -1.32 -6.36
C LYS A 95 23.08 -0.80 -7.38
N GLU A 96 22.64 -0.15 -8.47
CA GLU A 96 23.50 0.38 -9.51
C GLU A 96 24.14 1.72 -9.10
N LEU A 97 23.30 2.63 -8.58
CA LEU A 97 23.75 3.93 -8.08
C LEU A 97 24.37 3.86 -6.69
N LYS A 98 24.13 2.76 -5.95
CA LYS A 98 24.49 2.58 -4.53
C LYS A 98 23.87 3.66 -3.63
N GLU A 99 22.67 4.10 -3.96
CA GLU A 99 21.93 5.12 -3.23
C GLU A 99 20.84 4.50 -2.36
N ALA A 100 20.78 4.93 -1.09
CA ALA A 100 19.81 4.48 -0.11
C ALA A 100 18.91 5.64 0.32
N HIS A 101 17.59 5.48 0.15
CA HIS A 101 16.57 6.43 0.60
C HIS A 101 15.72 5.76 1.67
N TYR A 102 15.61 6.42 2.83
CA TYR A 102 14.79 5.96 3.94
C TYR A 102 13.50 6.76 3.99
N LEU A 103 12.39 6.04 4.03
CA LEU A 103 11.04 6.59 4.19
C LEU A 103 10.46 6.08 5.51
N ASP A 104 9.61 6.86 6.14
CA ASP A 104 8.78 6.36 7.22
C ASP A 104 7.73 5.40 6.63
N GLN A 105 7.55 4.22 7.24
CA GLN A 105 6.56 3.25 6.76
C GLN A 105 5.15 3.85 6.70
N ASP A 106 4.82 4.66 7.71
CA ASP A 106 3.51 5.29 7.83
C ASP A 106 3.23 6.33 6.72
N GLU A 107 4.26 6.78 6.00
CA GLU A 107 4.13 7.69 4.86
C GLU A 107 3.94 6.97 3.52
N THR A 108 3.79 5.66 3.55
CA THR A 108 3.61 4.86 2.34
C THR A 108 2.33 4.03 2.42
N PRO A 109 1.59 3.82 1.31
CA PRO A 109 0.41 2.94 1.33
C PRO A 109 0.71 1.48 1.73
N ALA A 110 2.00 1.08 1.77
CA ALA A 110 2.43 -0.24 2.22
C ALA A 110 2.19 -0.49 3.72
N TRP A 111 1.97 0.58 4.53
CA TRP A 111 1.72 0.49 5.97
C TRP A 111 0.61 -0.53 6.30
N LEU A 112 -0.42 -0.65 5.46
CA LEU A 112 -1.53 -1.58 5.70
C LEU A 112 -1.07 -3.05 5.74
N LEU A 113 -0.11 -3.42 4.88
CA LEU A 113 0.48 -4.77 4.88
C LEU A 113 1.47 -4.97 6.02
N LEU A 114 2.05 -3.89 6.54
CA LEU A 114 3.09 -3.90 7.57
C LEU A 114 2.52 -3.73 8.99
N SER A 115 1.30 -3.22 9.13
CA SER A 115 0.64 -3.02 10.42
C SER A 115 0.58 -4.30 11.23
N ASP A 116 0.73 -4.20 12.54
CA ASP A 116 0.51 -5.31 13.48
C ASP A 116 -0.94 -5.76 13.43
N GLU A 117 -1.87 -4.81 13.47
CA GLU A 117 -3.30 -5.05 13.39
C GLU A 117 -3.97 -4.07 12.42
N VAL A 118 -4.83 -4.61 11.55
CA VAL A 118 -5.70 -3.84 10.66
C VAL A 118 -7.05 -3.67 11.35
N GLN A 119 -7.46 -2.42 11.59
CA GLN A 119 -8.74 -2.07 12.20
C GLN A 119 -9.48 -1.07 11.29
N PHE A 120 -10.46 -1.59 10.55
CA PHE A 120 -11.30 -0.74 9.70
C PHE A 120 -12.20 0.16 10.55
N GLY A 121 -12.22 1.45 10.25
CA GLY A 121 -12.94 2.48 10.98
C GLY A 121 -12.09 3.22 12.01
N ASP A 122 -10.99 2.64 12.48
CA ASP A 122 -10.08 3.27 13.44
C ASP A 122 -8.84 3.85 12.71
N ASN A 123 -7.95 2.97 12.21
CA ASN A 123 -6.75 3.39 11.51
C ASN A 123 -6.86 3.27 9.98
N VAL A 124 -7.94 2.65 9.48
CA VAL A 124 -8.19 2.43 8.04
C VAL A 124 -9.57 2.96 7.65
N VAL A 125 -9.60 3.85 6.67
CA VAL A 125 -10.84 4.25 5.97
C VAL A 125 -11.01 3.38 4.75
N VAL A 126 -12.14 2.64 4.67
CA VAL A 126 -12.53 1.94 3.46
C VAL A 126 -13.26 2.90 2.54
N GLN A 127 -12.70 3.14 1.36
CA GLN A 127 -13.28 4.02 0.35
C GLN A 127 -14.28 3.31 -0.54
N GLY A 128 -14.17 2.00 -0.68
CA GLY A 128 -15.12 1.21 -1.47
C GLY A 128 -14.75 -0.25 -1.55
N VAL A 129 -15.78 -1.05 -1.88
CA VAL A 129 -15.68 -2.48 -2.15
C VAL A 129 -16.24 -2.73 -3.55
N GLN A 130 -15.46 -3.34 -4.41
CA GLN A 130 -15.87 -3.70 -5.77
C GLN A 130 -15.78 -5.21 -5.96
N ARG A 131 -16.82 -5.79 -6.55
CA ARG A 131 -16.87 -7.23 -6.87
C ARG A 131 -16.87 -7.40 -8.38
N ASN A 132 -15.98 -8.26 -8.86
CA ASN A 132 -15.91 -8.60 -10.28
C ASN A 132 -15.66 -10.12 -10.42
N GLY A 133 -16.74 -10.87 -10.63
CA GLY A 133 -16.69 -12.34 -10.62
C GLY A 133 -16.22 -12.87 -9.25
N ASP A 134 -15.15 -13.67 -9.26
CA ASP A 134 -14.54 -14.22 -8.05
C ASP A 134 -13.49 -13.29 -7.41
N ARG A 135 -13.43 -12.02 -7.84
CA ARG A 135 -12.51 -11.04 -7.28
C ARG A 135 -13.23 -10.00 -6.45
N ILE A 136 -12.59 -9.60 -5.35
CA ILE A 136 -13.00 -8.50 -4.50
C ILE A 136 -11.83 -7.52 -4.41
N ASN A 137 -12.13 -6.27 -4.69
CA ASN A 137 -11.20 -5.16 -4.55
C ASN A 137 -11.68 -4.28 -3.39
N VAL A 138 -10.82 -4.03 -2.42
CA VAL A 138 -11.09 -3.12 -1.30
C VAL A 138 -10.09 -1.99 -1.35
N THR A 139 -10.60 -0.78 -1.58
CA THR A 139 -9.80 0.44 -1.56
C THR A 139 -9.80 1.02 -0.16
N ALA A 140 -8.62 1.26 0.37
CA ALA A 140 -8.41 1.75 1.72
C ALA A 140 -7.37 2.89 1.74
N GLN A 141 -7.54 3.78 2.72
CA GLN A 141 -6.62 4.85 3.05
C GLN A 141 -6.35 4.86 4.55
N GLN A 142 -5.24 5.45 4.95
CA GLN A 142 -4.94 5.67 6.36
C GLN A 142 -5.74 6.85 6.90
N VAL A 143 -6.34 6.70 8.08
CA VAL A 143 -7.06 7.78 8.74
C VAL A 143 -6.12 8.94 9.06
N GLY A 144 -6.49 10.15 8.62
CA GLY A 144 -5.71 11.37 8.84
C GLY A 144 -4.47 11.52 7.97
N ARG A 145 -4.31 10.63 6.95
CA ARG A 145 -3.22 10.66 5.96
C ARG A 145 -3.74 10.35 4.55
N GLU A 146 -4.94 10.79 4.26
CA GLU A 146 -5.59 10.51 2.97
C GLU A 146 -4.82 11.09 1.78
N GLU A 147 -4.04 12.15 2.01
CA GLU A 147 -3.16 12.77 1.01
C GLU A 147 -1.93 11.92 0.65
N ASP A 148 -1.52 10.98 1.50
CA ASP A 148 -0.36 10.11 1.21
C ASP A 148 -0.68 9.04 0.16
N GLY A 149 -1.96 8.92 -0.21
CA GLY A 149 -2.42 8.04 -1.26
C GLY A 149 -3.39 6.97 -0.80
N ALA A 150 -3.54 5.94 -1.63
CA ALA A 150 -4.49 4.85 -1.38
C ALA A 150 -3.93 3.50 -1.81
N ILE A 151 -4.38 2.45 -1.14
CA ILE A 151 -4.13 1.06 -1.56
C ILE A 151 -5.44 0.37 -1.88
N THR A 152 -5.49 -0.32 -3.01
CA THR A 152 -6.59 -1.23 -3.36
C THR A 152 -6.08 -2.66 -3.28
N LEU A 153 -6.47 -3.39 -2.25
CA LEU A 153 -6.16 -4.80 -2.13
C LEU A 153 -7.08 -5.63 -3.04
N VAL A 154 -6.49 -6.57 -3.76
CA VAL A 154 -7.19 -7.45 -4.70
C VAL A 154 -7.18 -8.87 -4.14
N PHE A 155 -8.37 -9.41 -3.89
CA PHE A 155 -8.54 -10.75 -3.36
C PHE A 155 -9.30 -11.66 -4.33
N GLN A 156 -9.01 -12.94 -4.28
CA GLN A 156 -9.94 -13.98 -4.67
C GLN A 156 -10.97 -14.13 -3.56
N HIS A 157 -12.25 -14.33 -3.94
CA HIS A 157 -13.35 -14.42 -2.98
C HIS A 157 -13.44 -15.79 -2.30
N THR A 158 -13.29 -16.88 -3.07
CA THR A 158 -13.49 -18.25 -2.56
C THR A 158 -12.49 -19.25 -3.15
N PRO A 159 -11.58 -19.82 -2.34
CA PRO A 159 -11.26 -19.40 -0.98
C PRO A 159 -10.66 -17.99 -0.98
N ILE A 160 -10.74 -17.30 0.17
CA ILE A 160 -10.16 -15.98 0.28
C ILE A 160 -8.62 -16.04 0.15
N LYS A 161 -8.06 -15.24 -0.75
CA LYS A 161 -6.62 -15.22 -1.04
C LYS A 161 -6.22 -13.85 -1.56
N LEU A 162 -5.16 -13.28 -1.01
CA LEU A 162 -4.58 -12.04 -1.55
C LEU A 162 -3.91 -12.35 -2.90
N LEU A 163 -4.36 -11.66 -3.95
CA LEU A 163 -3.83 -11.78 -5.31
C LEU A 163 -2.83 -10.68 -5.66
N GLY A 164 -2.87 -9.55 -4.93
CA GLY A 164 -2.04 -8.40 -5.19
C GLY A 164 -2.69 -7.12 -4.71
N TRP A 165 -2.20 -6.00 -5.22
CA TRP A 165 -2.73 -4.68 -4.88
C TRP A 165 -2.41 -3.63 -5.95
N THR A 166 -3.15 -2.54 -5.91
CA THR A 166 -2.84 -1.31 -6.63
C THR A 166 -2.53 -0.24 -5.61
N MET A 167 -1.49 0.53 -5.82
CA MET A 167 -1.17 1.72 -5.03
C MET A 167 -1.34 2.96 -5.89
N VAL A 168 -1.84 4.02 -5.27
CA VAL A 168 -1.81 5.38 -5.81
C VAL A 168 -1.10 6.21 -4.77
N ASP A 169 0.06 6.78 -5.12
CA ASP A 169 0.83 7.63 -4.20
C ASP A 169 0.29 9.06 -4.13
N ALA A 170 0.87 9.89 -3.25
CA ALA A 170 0.52 11.31 -3.10
C ALA A 170 0.65 12.11 -4.40
N GLY A 171 1.49 11.69 -5.33
CA GLY A 171 1.67 12.31 -6.65
C GLY A 171 0.67 11.82 -7.70
N GLY A 172 -0.23 10.89 -7.35
CA GLY A 172 -1.17 10.26 -8.28
C GLY A 172 -0.55 9.19 -9.18
N ASN A 173 0.70 8.77 -8.93
CA ASN A 173 1.32 7.69 -9.68
C ASN A 173 0.68 6.37 -9.29
N GLN A 174 0.36 5.56 -10.29
CA GLN A 174 -0.26 4.25 -10.10
C GLN A 174 0.77 3.14 -10.23
N LEU A 175 0.63 2.13 -9.37
CA LEU A 175 1.44 0.94 -9.37
C LEU A 175 0.53 -0.27 -9.14
N PHE A 176 0.56 -1.22 -10.05
CA PHE A 176 -0.21 -2.46 -9.99
C PHE A 176 0.74 -3.60 -9.69
N LEU A 177 0.47 -4.37 -8.64
CA LEU A 177 1.27 -5.53 -8.28
C LEU A 177 0.39 -6.77 -8.22
N THR A 178 0.85 -7.82 -8.88
CA THR A 178 0.22 -9.14 -8.87
C THR A 178 1.17 -10.16 -8.25
N LEU A 179 0.69 -10.91 -7.27
CA LEU A 179 1.40 -12.02 -6.65
C LEU A 179 1.22 -13.30 -7.48
N GLN A 180 2.29 -14.04 -7.64
CA GLN A 180 2.32 -15.32 -8.33
C GLN A 180 2.70 -16.41 -7.33
N ASP A 181 1.89 -17.47 -7.28
CA ASP A 181 2.09 -18.65 -6.42
C ASP A 181 2.42 -18.30 -4.95
N PRO A 182 1.62 -17.46 -4.27
CA PRO A 182 1.91 -17.06 -2.91
C PRO A 182 1.83 -18.24 -1.93
N VAL A 183 2.90 -18.38 -1.12
CA VAL A 183 3.00 -19.33 -0.01
C VAL A 183 2.79 -18.57 1.29
N LEU A 184 1.81 -18.99 2.08
CA LEU A 184 1.44 -18.38 3.35
C LEU A 184 1.89 -19.24 4.53
N GLY A 185 2.24 -18.61 5.65
CA GLY A 185 2.56 -19.29 6.90
C GLY A 185 3.89 -20.06 6.89
N GLY A 186 4.71 -19.90 5.84
CA GLY A 186 6.03 -20.53 5.75
C GLY A 186 7.04 -19.88 6.69
N VAL A 187 8.12 -20.59 6.98
CA VAL A 187 9.27 -20.04 7.71
C VAL A 187 10.09 -19.18 6.73
N ILE A 188 10.29 -17.92 7.07
CA ILE A 188 11.12 -16.99 6.30
C ILE A 188 12.35 -16.68 7.11
N ASP A 189 13.53 -16.76 6.48
CA ASP A 189 14.79 -16.37 7.08
C ASP A 189 14.75 -14.87 7.46
N GLN A 190 15.04 -14.59 8.72
CA GLN A 190 14.97 -13.21 9.23
C GLN A 190 16.08 -12.33 8.68
N ASP A 191 17.21 -12.89 8.26
CA ASP A 191 18.32 -12.18 7.65
C ASP A 191 17.94 -11.56 6.30
N LEU A 192 16.88 -12.05 5.65
CA LEU A 192 16.32 -11.43 4.44
C LEU A 192 15.85 -9.98 4.66
N PHE A 193 15.47 -9.64 5.88
CA PHE A 193 15.00 -8.29 6.21
C PHE A 193 16.11 -7.39 6.72
N ASP A 194 17.35 -7.89 6.81
CA ASP A 194 18.52 -7.09 7.13
C ASP A 194 19.05 -6.42 5.86
N PHE A 195 19.36 -5.14 5.98
CA PHE A 195 20.06 -4.40 4.94
C PHE A 195 21.48 -4.12 5.41
N ARG A 196 22.45 -4.58 4.63
CA ARG A 196 23.88 -4.31 4.85
C ARG A 196 24.43 -3.70 3.58
N PRO A 197 24.85 -2.42 3.60
CA PRO A 197 25.42 -1.79 2.40
C PRO A 197 26.58 -2.57 1.79
N THR A 198 27.37 -3.23 2.63
CA THR A 198 28.53 -4.05 2.22
C THR A 198 28.18 -5.26 1.35
N ASP A 199 26.92 -5.73 1.38
CA ASP A 199 26.49 -6.85 0.54
C ASP A 199 26.35 -6.44 -0.94
N TYR A 200 26.51 -5.13 -1.25
CA TYR A 200 26.32 -4.52 -2.56
C TYR A 200 27.54 -3.67 -3.00
N GLU A 201 28.71 -3.81 -2.32
CA GLU A 201 29.97 -3.16 -2.69
C GLU A 201 30.74 -3.81 -3.85
#